data_5935525b2793767737fff5a1916cb50f
#
_entry.id   5935525b2793767737fff5a1916cb50f
#
_cell.length_a   1.000
_cell.length_b   1.000
_cell.length_c   1.000
_cell.angle_alpha   90.00
_cell.angle_beta   90.00
_cell.angle_gamma   90.00
#
_symmetry.space_group_name_H-M   'P 1'
#
loop_
_entity.id
_entity.type
_entity.pdbx_description
1 polymer ?
#
loop_
_entity_poly.entity_id
_entity_poly.type
_entity_poly.pdbx_seq_one_letter_code
_entity_poly.pdbx_strand_id
1 'polypeptide(L)'
;MKITTIGSIAAVALIALSGQAVADEKLEIGQKIYERSFGRGCGTCHDISSNPQLFALVKAGTLDRARFEKVLKEGKGGMPKAIEEILKVKAVTTAGYGEDQAVDALYAYLGSK
;
A
#
# COMPACT_ATOMS: atom_id res chain seq x y z
N MET A 1 15.40 42.05 -0.29
CA MET A 1 16.26 40.89 -0.31
C MET A 1 15.94 39.89 0.80
N LYS A 2 15.85 40.30 2.04
CA LYS A 2 15.52 39.43 3.16
C LYS A 2 14.15 38.78 3.04
N ILE A 3 13.15 39.49 2.53
CA ILE A 3 11.80 39.02 2.32
C ILE A 3 11.75 37.86 1.32
N THR A 4 12.51 37.94 0.23
CA THR A 4 12.57 36.92 -0.81
C THR A 4 13.12 35.59 -0.27
N THR A 5 14.14 35.65 0.58
CA THR A 5 14.74 34.47 1.20
C THR A 5 13.75 33.75 2.10
N ILE A 6 12.98 34.50 2.89
CA ILE A 6 11.95 33.93 3.78
C ILE A 6 10.86 33.25 2.97
N GLY A 7 10.44 33.84 1.84
CA GLY A 7 9.43 33.26 0.97
C GLY A 7 9.88 31.93 0.36
N SER A 8 11.14 31.81 -0.01
CA SER A 8 11.69 30.55 -0.56
C SER A 8 11.68 29.42 0.48
N ILE A 9 12.04 29.71 1.72
CA ILE A 9 12.03 28.73 2.80
C ILE A 9 10.61 28.23 3.06
N ALA A 10 9.63 29.12 3.07
CA ALA A 10 8.21 28.76 3.28
C ALA A 10 7.71 27.84 2.16
N ALA A 11 8.09 28.08 0.92
CA ALA A 11 7.69 27.24 -0.21
C ALA A 11 8.25 25.81 -0.07
N VAL A 12 9.50 25.65 0.35
CA VAL A 12 10.10 24.34 0.57
C VAL A 12 9.38 23.57 1.69
N ALA A 13 9.00 24.25 2.77
CA ALA A 13 8.27 23.63 3.87
C ALA A 13 6.90 23.12 3.43
N LEU A 14 6.19 23.87 2.57
CA LEU A 14 4.90 23.44 2.04
C LEU A 14 5.00 22.18 1.18
N ILE A 15 6.02 22.07 0.35
CA ILE A 15 6.26 20.88 -0.49
C ILE A 15 6.51 19.65 0.39
N ALA A 16 7.31 19.79 1.44
CA ALA A 16 7.60 18.69 2.37
C ALA A 16 6.34 18.19 3.08
N LEU A 17 5.47 19.10 3.52
CA LEU A 17 4.20 18.73 4.17
C LEU A 17 3.26 18.02 3.21
N SER A 18 3.17 18.46 1.96
CA SER A 18 2.34 17.82 0.94
C SER A 18 2.80 16.40 0.64
N GLY A 19 4.11 16.16 0.53
CA GLY A 19 4.68 14.83 0.32
C GLY A 19 4.39 13.90 1.47
N GLN A 20 4.48 14.38 2.70
CA GLN A 20 4.19 13.61 3.90
C GLN A 20 2.72 13.20 4.00
N ALA A 21 1.80 14.10 3.66
CA ALA A 21 0.36 13.82 3.66
C ALA A 21 0.00 12.74 2.65
N VAL A 22 0.62 12.74 1.46
CA VAL A 22 0.40 11.73 0.43
C VAL A 22 0.91 10.36 0.89
N ALA A 23 2.08 10.33 1.56
CA ALA A 23 2.64 9.09 2.08
C ALA A 23 1.76 8.48 3.17
N ASP A 24 1.21 9.30 4.08
CA ASP A 24 0.32 8.86 5.15
C ASP A 24 -0.98 8.31 4.58
N GLU A 25 -1.57 8.97 3.58
CA GLU A 25 -2.78 8.51 2.90
C GLU A 25 -2.54 7.15 2.23
N LYS A 26 -1.41 6.99 1.58
CA LYS A 26 -1.03 5.75 0.91
C LYS A 26 -0.96 4.57 1.89
N LEU A 27 -0.36 4.77 3.06
CA LEU A 27 -0.28 3.73 4.09
C LEU A 27 -1.66 3.40 4.66
N GLU A 28 -2.50 4.40 4.86
CA GLU A 28 -3.86 4.19 5.34
C GLU A 28 -4.70 3.39 4.34
N ILE A 29 -4.60 3.70 3.06
CA ILE A 29 -5.29 2.95 2.00
C ILE A 29 -4.76 1.53 1.94
N GLY A 30 -3.45 1.33 2.04
CA GLY A 30 -2.83 0.00 2.09
C GLY A 30 -3.35 -0.84 3.24
N GLN A 31 -3.52 -0.23 4.41
CA GLN A 31 -4.10 -0.89 5.57
C GLN A 31 -5.52 -1.34 5.30
N LYS A 32 -6.34 -0.49 4.69
CA LYS A 32 -7.73 -0.85 4.37
C LYS A 32 -7.80 -1.94 3.32
N ILE A 33 -6.89 -1.96 2.36
CA ILE A 33 -6.79 -3.06 1.40
C ILE A 33 -6.53 -4.37 2.14
N TYR A 34 -5.56 -4.38 3.04
CA TYR A 34 -5.20 -5.56 3.82
C TYR A 34 -6.39 -6.07 4.65
N GLU A 35 -7.11 -5.16 5.28
CA GLU A 35 -8.21 -5.49 6.19
C GLU A 35 -9.51 -5.87 5.48
N ARG A 36 -9.73 -5.43 4.23
CA ARG A 36 -11.04 -5.48 3.59
C ARG A 36 -11.13 -6.20 2.26
N SER A 37 -10.02 -6.59 1.65
CA SER A 37 -10.04 -7.34 0.39
C SER A 37 -10.80 -8.65 0.56
N PHE A 38 -11.55 -9.06 -0.46
CA PHE A 38 -12.42 -10.23 -0.40
C PHE A 38 -13.54 -10.12 0.66
N GLY A 39 -13.82 -8.92 1.14
CA GLY A 39 -14.82 -8.68 2.17
C GLY A 39 -14.41 -9.06 3.59
N ARG A 40 -13.23 -9.66 3.78
CA ARG A 40 -12.77 -10.13 5.10
C ARG A 40 -11.28 -9.88 5.38
N GLY A 41 -10.53 -9.45 4.37
CA GLY A 41 -9.12 -9.09 4.49
C GLY A 41 -8.15 -10.22 4.19
N CYS A 42 -6.94 -9.81 3.82
CA CYS A 42 -5.83 -10.71 3.51
C CYS A 42 -5.40 -11.49 4.75
N GLY A 43 -5.53 -10.89 5.93
CA GLY A 43 -5.17 -11.49 7.20
C GLY A 43 -5.96 -12.74 7.55
N THR A 44 -7.17 -12.91 6.98
CA THR A 44 -7.96 -14.12 7.20
C THR A 44 -7.17 -15.38 6.89
N CYS A 45 -6.32 -15.33 5.86
CA CYS A 45 -5.44 -16.44 5.50
C CYS A 45 -4.00 -16.20 5.96
N HIS A 46 -3.48 -14.99 5.76
CA HIS A 46 -2.06 -14.68 5.99
C HIS A 46 -1.67 -14.43 7.44
N ASP A 47 -2.63 -14.28 8.35
CA ASP A 47 -2.35 -14.24 9.78
C ASP A 47 -2.26 -15.65 10.38
N ILE A 48 -2.63 -16.68 9.61
CA ILE A 48 -2.47 -18.09 10.01
C ILE A 48 -0.98 -18.46 9.82
N SER A 49 -0.37 -19.04 10.87
CA SER A 49 1.07 -19.29 10.88
C SER A 49 1.56 -20.27 9.80
N SER A 50 0.69 -21.14 9.29
CA SER A 50 1.03 -22.09 8.22
C SER A 50 1.05 -21.46 6.84
N ASN A 51 0.52 -20.23 6.68
CA ASN A 51 0.52 -19.50 5.42
C ASN A 51 1.65 -18.45 5.41
N PRO A 52 2.04 -17.94 4.23
CA PRO A 52 3.09 -16.93 4.16
C PRO A 52 2.78 -15.70 5.01
N GLN A 53 3.74 -15.31 5.83
CA GLN A 53 3.62 -14.15 6.73
C GLN A 53 4.06 -12.89 5.99
N LEU A 54 3.11 -12.19 5.40
CA LEU A 54 3.37 -11.09 4.45
C LEU A 54 4.21 -9.96 5.03
N PHE A 55 3.91 -9.51 6.25
CA PHE A 55 4.65 -8.41 6.87
C PHE A 55 6.14 -8.76 6.99
N ALA A 56 6.44 -9.94 7.48
CA ALA A 56 7.81 -10.39 7.66
C ALA A 56 8.53 -10.56 6.32
N LEU A 57 7.86 -11.13 5.32
CA LEU A 57 8.44 -11.39 4.01
C LEU A 57 8.77 -10.09 3.26
N VAL A 58 7.87 -9.11 3.30
CA VAL A 58 8.09 -7.82 2.66
C VAL A 58 9.19 -7.04 3.38
N LYS A 59 9.14 -7.03 4.71
CA LYS A 59 10.12 -6.31 5.53
C LYS A 59 11.53 -6.86 5.36
N ALA A 60 11.68 -8.17 5.24
CA ALA A 60 12.96 -8.82 5.03
C ALA A 60 13.47 -8.72 3.58
N GLY A 61 12.65 -8.22 2.65
CA GLY A 61 13.02 -8.15 1.24
C GLY A 61 12.92 -9.49 0.51
N THR A 62 12.43 -10.53 1.17
CA THR A 62 12.26 -11.87 0.59
C THR A 62 11.18 -11.86 -0.49
N LEU A 63 10.12 -11.09 -0.27
CA LEU A 63 9.04 -10.92 -1.23
C LEU A 63 9.19 -9.52 -1.85
N ASP A 64 9.78 -9.45 -3.05
CA ASP A 64 9.98 -8.17 -3.73
C ASP A 64 8.68 -7.67 -4.40
N ARG A 65 8.69 -6.41 -4.81
CA ARG A 65 7.52 -5.74 -5.39
C ARG A 65 6.98 -6.44 -6.64
N ALA A 66 7.87 -6.88 -7.53
CA ALA A 66 7.47 -7.52 -8.79
C ALA A 66 6.82 -8.87 -8.55
N ARG A 67 7.39 -9.67 -7.66
CA ARG A 67 6.85 -10.98 -7.31
C ARG A 67 5.52 -10.84 -6.57
N PHE A 68 5.41 -9.85 -5.68
CA PHE A 68 4.19 -9.53 -4.96
C PHE A 68 3.05 -9.22 -5.94
N GLU A 69 3.30 -8.32 -6.89
CA GLU A 69 2.32 -7.95 -7.91
C GLU A 69 1.88 -9.15 -8.75
N LYS A 70 2.84 -9.99 -9.14
CA LYS A 70 2.55 -11.20 -9.94
C LYS A 70 1.59 -12.13 -9.22
N VAL A 71 1.81 -12.39 -7.94
CA VAL A 71 0.93 -13.26 -7.15
C VAL A 71 -0.47 -12.66 -7.02
N LEU A 72 -0.58 -11.35 -6.85
CA LEU A 72 -1.88 -10.69 -6.77
C LEU A 72 -2.66 -10.79 -8.10
N LYS A 73 -1.97 -10.72 -9.22
CA LYS A 73 -2.59 -10.78 -10.55
C LYS A 73 -2.91 -12.20 -11.00
N GLU A 74 -2.09 -13.16 -10.66
CA GLU A 74 -2.20 -14.55 -11.18
C GLU A 74 -2.73 -15.54 -10.16
N GLY A 75 -2.61 -15.24 -8.87
CA GLY A 75 -2.85 -16.21 -7.81
C GLY A 75 -1.66 -17.15 -7.64
N LYS A 76 -1.69 -17.98 -6.62
CA LYS A 76 -0.65 -18.98 -6.38
C LYS A 76 -1.17 -20.09 -5.47
N GLY A 77 -1.13 -21.34 -5.92
CA GLY A 77 -1.63 -22.46 -5.13
C GLY A 77 -3.10 -22.25 -4.74
N GLY A 78 -3.40 -22.32 -3.47
CA GLY A 78 -4.75 -22.08 -2.97
C GLY A 78 -5.15 -20.60 -2.88
N MET A 79 -4.21 -19.67 -3.14
CA MET A 79 -4.51 -18.26 -3.12
C MET A 79 -5.13 -17.81 -4.43
N PRO A 80 -6.35 -17.24 -4.43
CA PRO A 80 -6.98 -16.75 -5.65
C PRO A 80 -6.35 -15.45 -6.13
N LYS A 81 -6.70 -15.05 -7.36
CA LYS A 81 -6.31 -13.74 -7.90
C LYS A 81 -6.94 -12.65 -7.04
N ALA A 82 -6.14 -11.71 -6.61
CA ALA A 82 -6.57 -10.69 -5.65
C ALA A 82 -6.80 -9.31 -6.24
N ILE A 83 -6.24 -9.02 -7.42
CA ILE A 83 -6.22 -7.65 -7.95
C ILE A 83 -7.62 -7.05 -8.11
N GLU A 84 -8.58 -7.81 -8.62
CA GLU A 84 -9.94 -7.33 -8.80
C GLU A 84 -10.61 -7.03 -7.46
N GLU A 85 -10.37 -7.88 -6.47
CA GLU A 85 -10.92 -7.71 -5.12
C GLU A 85 -10.32 -6.50 -4.42
N ILE A 86 -9.04 -6.25 -4.65
CA ILE A 86 -8.35 -5.06 -4.13
C ILE A 86 -9.00 -3.79 -4.70
N LEU A 87 -9.27 -3.78 -6.01
CA LEU A 87 -9.87 -2.62 -6.68
C LEU A 87 -11.31 -2.35 -6.26
N LYS A 88 -11.99 -3.32 -5.66
CA LYS A 88 -13.34 -3.15 -5.13
C LYS A 88 -13.36 -2.53 -3.74
N VAL A 89 -12.24 -2.47 -3.03
CA VAL A 89 -12.16 -1.89 -1.69
C VAL A 89 -12.55 -0.41 -1.77
N LYS A 90 -13.48 0.01 -0.92
CA LYS A 90 -14.03 1.36 -0.97
C LYS A 90 -12.96 2.45 -0.88
N ALA A 91 -11.96 2.27 -0.03
CA ALA A 91 -10.87 3.24 0.10
C ALA A 91 -10.10 3.42 -1.22
N VAL A 92 -9.94 2.34 -1.99
CA VAL A 92 -9.28 2.36 -3.30
C VAL A 92 -10.13 3.12 -4.31
N THR A 93 -11.42 2.81 -4.40
CA THR A 93 -12.32 3.47 -5.34
C THR A 93 -12.50 4.95 -5.03
N THR A 94 -12.62 5.30 -3.76
CA THR A 94 -12.77 6.69 -3.32
C THR A 94 -11.53 7.51 -3.64
N ALA A 95 -10.34 6.93 -3.50
CA ALA A 95 -9.07 7.60 -3.81
C ALA A 95 -8.78 7.67 -5.31
N GLY A 96 -9.53 6.95 -6.13
CA GLY A 96 -9.31 6.88 -7.57
C GLY A 96 -8.04 6.13 -7.96
N TYR A 97 -7.61 5.18 -7.15
CA TYR A 97 -6.39 4.41 -7.42
C TYR A 97 -6.61 3.38 -8.53
N GLY A 98 -5.64 3.29 -9.45
CA GLY A 98 -5.55 2.17 -10.39
C GLY A 98 -4.80 0.99 -9.77
N GLU A 99 -4.55 -0.05 -10.56
CA GLU A 99 -3.87 -1.27 -10.10
C GLU A 99 -2.51 -0.98 -9.46
N ASP A 100 -1.65 -0.24 -10.15
CA ASP A 100 -0.30 0.02 -9.67
C ASP A 100 -0.29 0.80 -8.36
N GLN A 101 -1.15 1.80 -8.25
CA GLN A 101 -1.25 2.61 -7.03
C GLN A 101 -1.76 1.78 -5.85
N ALA A 102 -2.76 0.93 -6.09
CA ALA A 102 -3.33 0.07 -5.05
C ALA A 102 -2.31 -0.98 -4.58
N VAL A 103 -1.60 -1.61 -5.50
CA VAL A 103 -0.57 -2.59 -5.17
C VAL A 103 0.58 -1.92 -4.42
N ASP A 104 1.01 -0.73 -4.85
CA ASP A 104 2.04 0.04 -4.14
C ASP A 104 1.62 0.38 -2.72
N ALA A 105 0.37 0.79 -2.52
CA ALA A 105 -0.15 1.14 -1.21
C ALA A 105 -0.14 -0.08 -0.27
N LEU A 106 -0.59 -1.22 -0.76
CA LEU A 106 -0.59 -2.45 0.03
C LEU A 106 0.83 -2.89 0.37
N TYR A 107 1.72 -2.88 -0.61
CA TYR A 107 3.11 -3.27 -0.40
C TYR A 107 3.82 -2.34 0.60
N ALA A 108 3.60 -1.03 0.48
CA ALA A 108 4.16 -0.04 1.41
C ALA A 108 3.64 -0.26 2.83
N TYR A 109 2.36 -0.56 2.98
CA TYR A 109 1.77 -0.86 4.28
C TYR A 109 2.42 -2.09 4.91
N LEU A 110 2.56 -3.16 4.15
CA LEU A 110 3.18 -4.40 4.64
C LEU A 110 4.62 -4.16 5.10
N GLY A 111 5.38 -3.36 4.37
CA GLY A 111 6.75 -3.02 4.73
C GLY A 111 6.89 -2.04 5.89
N SER A 112 5.81 -1.36 6.28
CA SER A 112 5.81 -0.36 7.35
C SER A 112 5.65 -0.97 8.74
N LYS A 113 5.28 -2.22 8.83
CA LYS A 113 5.08 -2.96 10.08
C LYS A 113 6.27 -3.84 10.39
#